data_5d61f078f57ebf8a94b58e837ab035d3
#
_entry.id   5d61f078f57ebf8a94b58e837ab035d3
#
_cell.length_a   1.000
_cell.length_b   1.000
_cell.length_c   1.000
_cell.angle_alpha   90.00
_cell.angle_beta   90.00
_cell.angle_gamma   90.00
#
_symmetry.space_group_name_H-M   'P 1'
#
loop_
_entity.id
_entity.type
_entity.pdbx_description
1 polymer ?
#
loop_
_entity_poly.entity_id
_entity_poly.type
_entity_poly.pdbx_seq_one_letter_code
_entity_poly.pdbx_strand_id
1 'polypeptide(L)'
;MPVPSQLLFLPGASGSTAFWQPLAGLLTYPAERRIVGYPGFGDTPRDPSVDDFDSLVRHVLETIDRPTAVIAQSMSGVIAMRAALDKPELVTHLVLTVTSGGLDMQGLGAQDWRAGFAEANPRLPDWFMTLRADLSQHIGRIAQPTLLLWGDDDPISPVAAGRRLLERLPDAQLHVVPGGRHDLAAVHAHALAPLVDAHLQRV
;
A
#
# COMPACT_ATOMS: atom_id res chain seq x y z
N MET A 1 1.34 -5.05 -20.87
CA MET A 1 2.37 -4.49 -19.98
C MET A 1 3.44 -5.54 -19.70
N PRO A 2 4.66 -5.16 -19.25
CA PRO A 2 5.64 -6.18 -18.90
C PRO A 2 5.14 -7.04 -17.73
N VAL A 3 5.53 -8.31 -17.74
CA VAL A 3 5.21 -9.28 -16.68
C VAL A 3 6.06 -8.96 -15.44
N PRO A 4 5.48 -8.87 -14.23
CA PRO A 4 6.26 -8.57 -13.03
C PRO A 4 7.27 -9.68 -12.71
N SER A 5 8.52 -9.29 -12.54
CA SER A 5 9.61 -10.18 -12.07
C SER A 5 9.89 -10.00 -10.57
N GLN A 6 9.31 -8.97 -9.98
CA GLN A 6 9.38 -8.67 -8.54
C GLN A 6 8.00 -8.36 -7.97
N LEU A 7 7.70 -8.90 -6.79
CA LEU A 7 6.58 -8.50 -5.92
C LEU A 7 7.15 -7.71 -4.75
N LEU A 8 6.87 -6.41 -4.71
CA LEU A 8 7.36 -5.49 -3.69
C LEU A 8 6.26 -5.22 -2.66
N PHE A 9 6.46 -5.67 -1.43
CA PHE A 9 5.50 -5.53 -0.34
C PHE A 9 5.88 -4.34 0.54
N LEU A 10 4.95 -3.41 0.69
CA LEU A 10 5.10 -2.17 1.44
C LEU A 10 4.21 -2.19 2.68
N PRO A 11 4.77 -2.28 3.91
CA PRO A 11 4.00 -2.29 5.15
C PRO A 11 3.35 -0.93 5.41
N GLY A 12 2.35 -0.89 6.28
CA GLY A 12 1.76 0.35 6.75
C GLY A 12 2.66 1.12 7.73
N ALA A 13 2.07 2.06 8.44
CA ALA A 13 2.77 2.93 9.39
C ALA A 13 3.46 2.19 10.56
N SER A 14 3.08 0.94 10.84
CA SER A 14 3.79 0.12 11.82
C SER A 14 5.21 -0.25 11.38
N GLY A 15 5.51 -0.21 10.07
CA GLY A 15 6.76 -0.68 9.49
C GLY A 15 7.01 -2.19 9.65
N SER A 16 6.02 -2.95 10.12
CA SER A 16 6.16 -4.37 10.38
C SER A 16 6.30 -5.17 9.08
N THR A 17 7.49 -5.68 8.83
CA THR A 17 7.74 -6.59 7.70
C THR A 17 7.02 -7.93 7.87
N ALA A 18 6.75 -8.35 9.11
CA ALA A 18 6.00 -9.56 9.42
C ALA A 18 4.53 -9.51 8.95
N PHE A 19 3.96 -8.31 8.81
CA PHE A 19 2.59 -8.10 8.35
C PHE A 19 2.27 -8.83 7.03
N TRP A 20 3.21 -8.82 6.09
CA TRP A 20 3.01 -9.38 4.76
C TRP A 20 3.37 -10.87 4.64
N GLN A 21 4.04 -11.46 5.64
CA GLN A 21 4.52 -12.85 5.55
C GLN A 21 3.39 -13.86 5.26
N PRO A 22 2.19 -13.77 5.90
CA PRO A 22 1.11 -14.71 5.61
C PRO A 22 0.69 -14.68 4.15
N LEU A 23 0.41 -13.50 3.60
CA LEU A 23 -0.01 -13.37 2.20
C LEU A 23 1.13 -13.73 1.24
N ALA A 24 2.33 -13.20 1.45
CA ALA A 24 3.48 -13.46 0.59
C ALA A 24 3.83 -14.95 0.52
N GLY A 25 3.65 -15.69 1.63
CA GLY A 25 3.89 -17.14 1.67
C GLY A 25 2.87 -17.97 0.90
N LEU A 26 1.66 -17.46 0.70
CA LEU A 26 0.56 -18.14 0.01
C LEU A 26 0.50 -17.87 -1.50
N LEU A 27 1.11 -16.77 -1.97
CA LEU A 27 1.11 -16.45 -3.40
C LEU A 27 1.85 -17.52 -4.19
N THR A 28 1.30 -17.87 -5.35
CA THR A 28 1.87 -18.85 -6.29
C THR A 28 2.54 -18.19 -7.49
N TYR A 29 2.33 -16.88 -7.71
CA TYR A 29 2.91 -16.13 -8.83
C TYR A 29 4.45 -16.21 -8.80
N PRO A 30 5.12 -16.59 -9.92
CA PRO A 30 6.54 -16.95 -9.95
C PRO A 30 7.46 -15.72 -10.09
N ALA A 31 7.39 -14.78 -9.14
CA ALA A 31 8.26 -13.61 -9.08
C ALA A 31 8.99 -13.53 -7.74
N GLU A 32 10.12 -12.85 -7.72
CA GLU A 32 10.87 -12.60 -6.49
C GLU A 32 10.01 -11.78 -5.50
N ARG A 33 9.99 -12.18 -4.24
CA ARG A 33 9.26 -11.47 -3.18
C ARG A 33 10.21 -10.66 -2.33
N ARG A 34 9.95 -9.36 -2.24
CA ARG A 34 10.71 -8.44 -1.40
C ARG A 34 9.77 -7.68 -0.47
N ILE A 35 9.95 -7.82 0.83
CA ILE A 35 9.25 -7.03 1.85
C ILE A 35 10.19 -5.92 2.29
N VAL A 36 9.75 -4.65 2.15
CA VAL A 36 10.57 -3.48 2.47
C VAL A 36 10.38 -3.10 3.92
N GLY A 37 11.47 -2.96 4.66
CA GLY A 37 11.48 -2.27 5.96
C GLY A 37 11.73 -0.77 5.76
N TYR A 38 11.04 0.07 6.54
CA TYR A 38 11.21 1.51 6.45
C TYR A 38 12.18 2.02 7.53
N PRO A 39 13.20 2.80 7.16
CA PRO A 39 14.12 3.36 8.15
C PRO A 39 13.39 4.14 9.25
N GLY A 40 13.59 3.74 10.50
CA GLY A 40 12.96 4.34 11.67
C GLY A 40 11.55 3.83 12.01
N PHE A 41 11.01 2.86 11.25
CA PHE A 41 9.73 2.22 11.53
C PHE A 41 9.92 0.77 11.97
N GLY A 42 9.08 0.30 12.87
CA GLY A 42 9.16 -1.06 13.40
C GLY A 42 10.55 -1.37 13.96
N ASP A 43 11.16 -2.46 13.48
CA ASP A 43 12.49 -2.89 13.88
C ASP A 43 13.60 -2.45 12.90
N THR A 44 13.25 -1.67 11.86
CA THR A 44 14.23 -1.19 10.89
C THR A 44 15.02 -0.01 11.47
N PRO A 45 16.36 -0.08 11.50
CA PRO A 45 17.19 1.01 12.00
C PRO A 45 16.91 2.34 11.28
N ARG A 46 17.10 3.45 11.99
CA ARG A 46 16.99 4.78 11.37
C ARG A 46 18.12 4.99 10.36
N ASP A 47 17.78 5.64 9.26
CA ASP A 47 18.72 6.19 8.28
C ASP A 47 18.53 7.71 8.24
N PRO A 48 19.57 8.51 8.55
CA PRO A 48 19.47 9.97 8.53
C PRO A 48 19.09 10.57 7.17
N SER A 49 19.25 9.83 6.08
CA SER A 49 18.85 10.27 4.73
C SER A 49 17.33 10.14 4.49
N VAL A 50 16.59 9.48 5.41
CA VAL A 50 15.14 9.32 5.37
C VAL A 50 14.52 10.11 6.52
N ASP A 51 14.41 11.42 6.33
CA ASP A 51 14.01 12.40 7.33
C ASP A 51 12.63 13.02 7.09
N ASP A 52 12.01 12.70 5.94
CA ASP A 52 10.65 13.07 5.58
C ASP A 52 9.96 12.00 4.73
N PHE A 53 8.69 12.25 4.34
CA PHE A 53 7.94 11.30 3.52
C PHE A 53 8.47 11.20 2.09
N ASP A 54 8.95 12.28 1.51
CA ASP A 54 9.47 12.26 0.15
C ASP A 54 10.80 11.51 0.07
N SER A 55 11.64 11.60 1.09
CA SER A 55 12.86 10.79 1.21
C SER A 55 12.54 9.30 1.41
N LEU A 56 11.47 8.96 2.17
CA LEU A 56 10.98 7.58 2.24
C LEU A 56 10.49 7.09 0.87
N VAL A 57 9.74 7.90 0.14
CA VAL A 57 9.30 7.55 -1.23
C VAL A 57 10.51 7.27 -2.12
N ARG A 58 11.51 8.17 -2.13
CA ARG A 58 12.76 7.96 -2.90
C ARG A 58 13.45 6.65 -2.53
N HIS A 59 13.59 6.38 -1.22
CA HIS A 59 14.18 5.14 -0.71
C HIS A 59 13.45 3.89 -1.25
N VAL A 60 12.12 3.91 -1.28
CA VAL A 60 11.34 2.80 -1.86
C VAL A 60 11.52 2.74 -3.37
N LEU A 61 11.49 3.88 -4.09
CA LEU A 61 11.67 3.92 -5.54
C LEU A 61 13.01 3.34 -6.00
N GLU A 62 14.09 3.49 -5.21
CA GLU A 62 15.39 2.88 -5.51
C GLU A 62 15.34 1.35 -5.55
N THR A 63 14.36 0.74 -4.87
CA THR A 63 14.17 -0.71 -4.90
C THR A 63 13.44 -1.23 -6.15
N ILE A 64 12.90 -0.33 -6.98
CA ILE A 64 12.19 -0.64 -8.22
C ILE A 64 13.14 -0.41 -9.40
N ASP A 65 13.88 -1.45 -9.77
CA ASP A 65 14.89 -1.47 -10.84
C ASP A 65 14.52 -2.39 -12.02
N ARG A 66 13.39 -3.07 -11.93
CA ARG A 66 12.87 -4.05 -12.89
C ARG A 66 11.32 -4.06 -12.88
N PRO A 67 10.66 -4.77 -13.82
CA PRO A 67 9.21 -4.91 -13.81
C PRO A 67 8.70 -5.42 -12.46
N THR A 68 7.95 -4.57 -11.73
CA THR A 68 7.58 -4.75 -10.34
C THR A 68 6.07 -4.58 -10.15
N ALA A 69 5.43 -5.54 -9.49
CA ALA A 69 4.12 -5.36 -8.90
C ALA A 69 4.26 -4.82 -7.46
N VAL A 70 3.60 -3.72 -7.14
CA VAL A 70 3.67 -3.10 -5.82
C VAL A 70 2.42 -3.45 -5.01
N ILE A 71 2.64 -4.06 -3.85
CA ILE A 71 1.60 -4.55 -2.92
C ILE A 71 1.73 -3.75 -1.64
N ALA A 72 0.75 -2.90 -1.35
CA ALA A 72 0.87 -1.87 -0.33
C ALA A 72 -0.33 -1.81 0.62
N GLN A 73 -0.06 -1.51 1.90
CA GLN A 73 -1.07 -1.40 2.94
C GLN A 73 -1.05 0.01 3.57
N SER A 74 -2.26 0.59 3.81
CA SER A 74 -2.43 1.80 4.59
C SER A 74 -1.61 3.00 4.05
N MET A 75 -0.73 3.60 4.85
CA MET A 75 0.16 4.69 4.46
C MET A 75 0.90 4.41 3.14
N SER A 76 1.33 3.18 2.96
CA SER A 76 2.13 2.79 1.81
C SER A 76 1.38 2.71 0.48
N GLY A 77 0.06 2.74 0.51
CA GLY A 77 -0.70 2.91 -0.72
C GLY A 77 -0.39 4.24 -1.41
N VAL A 78 -0.09 5.30 -0.64
CA VAL A 78 0.37 6.58 -1.21
C VAL A 78 1.74 6.42 -1.87
N ILE A 79 2.66 5.66 -1.25
CA ILE A 79 3.98 5.37 -1.82
C ILE A 79 3.83 4.57 -3.13
N ALA A 80 2.96 3.55 -3.13
CA ALA A 80 2.69 2.73 -4.32
C ALA A 80 2.12 3.55 -5.47
N MET A 81 1.19 4.47 -5.19
CA MET A 81 0.62 5.38 -6.19
C MET A 81 1.68 6.35 -6.73
N ARG A 82 2.56 6.89 -5.87
CA ARG A 82 3.72 7.68 -6.30
C ARG A 82 4.65 6.86 -7.17
N ALA A 83 4.95 5.62 -6.80
CA ALA A 83 5.77 4.73 -7.61
C ALA A 83 5.21 4.50 -9.02
N ALA A 84 3.89 4.31 -9.13
CA ALA A 84 3.22 4.15 -10.43
C ALA A 84 3.27 5.42 -11.28
N LEU A 85 3.24 6.60 -10.68
CA LEU A 85 3.36 7.89 -11.36
C LEU A 85 4.79 8.21 -11.78
N ASP A 86 5.77 7.89 -10.93
CA ASP A 86 7.18 8.28 -11.10
C ASP A 86 7.98 7.26 -11.92
N LYS A 87 7.55 5.97 -11.93
CA LYS A 87 8.17 4.86 -12.68
C LYS A 87 7.13 4.03 -13.47
N PRO A 88 6.31 4.66 -14.34
CA PRO A 88 5.20 4.00 -15.01
C PRO A 88 5.63 2.83 -15.91
N GLU A 89 6.87 2.82 -16.38
CA GLU A 89 7.44 1.76 -17.21
C GLU A 89 7.89 0.52 -16.42
N LEU A 90 8.17 0.68 -15.11
CA LEU A 90 8.64 -0.39 -14.23
C LEU A 90 7.55 -0.93 -13.31
N VAL A 91 6.62 -0.08 -12.86
CA VAL A 91 5.47 -0.53 -12.06
C VAL A 91 4.44 -1.15 -12.98
N THR A 92 4.24 -2.46 -12.84
CA THR A 92 3.36 -3.25 -13.72
C THR A 92 1.93 -3.38 -13.18
N HIS A 93 1.79 -3.59 -11.87
CA HIS A 93 0.51 -3.80 -11.18
C HIS A 93 0.53 -3.13 -9.82
N LEU A 94 -0.64 -2.75 -9.34
CA LEU A 94 -0.85 -2.28 -7.98
C LEU A 94 -1.83 -3.21 -7.24
N VAL A 95 -1.49 -3.55 -5.99
CA VAL A 95 -2.42 -4.13 -5.02
C VAL A 95 -2.47 -3.19 -3.83
N LEU A 96 -3.60 -2.51 -3.64
CA LEU A 96 -3.78 -1.49 -2.61
C LEU A 96 -4.75 -2.00 -1.55
N THR A 97 -4.28 -2.06 -0.32
CA THR A 97 -5.04 -2.62 0.81
C THR A 97 -5.31 -1.54 1.85
N VAL A 98 -6.59 -1.27 2.13
CA VAL A 98 -7.09 -0.39 3.20
C VAL A 98 -6.31 0.93 3.33
N THR A 99 -6.21 1.67 2.23
CA THR A 99 -5.40 2.90 2.12
C THR A 99 -6.22 4.14 1.74
N SER A 100 -5.69 5.34 2.02
CA SER A 100 -6.20 6.56 1.38
C SER A 100 -5.80 6.66 -0.10
N GLY A 101 -4.68 6.04 -0.49
CA GLY A 101 -4.13 6.20 -1.84
C GLY A 101 -3.81 7.66 -2.21
N GLY A 102 -3.70 8.56 -1.22
CA GLY A 102 -3.52 9.99 -1.44
C GLY A 102 -4.82 10.76 -1.69
N LEU A 103 -5.99 10.19 -1.36
CA LEU A 103 -7.25 10.90 -1.28
C LEU A 103 -7.34 11.71 0.02
N ASP A 104 -8.07 12.82 -0.03
CA ASP A 104 -8.59 13.42 1.17
C ASP A 104 -9.64 12.48 1.79
N MET A 105 -9.39 12.05 3.03
CA MET A 105 -10.27 11.15 3.77
C MET A 105 -11.40 11.88 4.50
N GLN A 106 -11.41 13.22 4.46
CA GLN A 106 -12.46 14.01 5.08
C GLN A 106 -13.80 13.71 4.41
N GLY A 107 -14.83 13.48 5.22
CA GLY A 107 -16.17 13.13 4.72
C GLY A 107 -16.34 11.69 4.26
N LEU A 108 -15.30 10.86 4.29
CA LEU A 108 -15.40 9.42 3.97
C LEU A 108 -15.68 8.54 5.20
N GLY A 109 -15.86 9.13 6.38
CA GLY A 109 -16.15 8.39 7.61
C GLY A 109 -14.94 7.76 8.30
N ALA A 110 -13.72 8.11 7.87
CA ALA A 110 -12.49 7.63 8.50
C ALA A 110 -12.34 8.20 9.93
N GLN A 111 -11.99 7.35 10.88
CA GLN A 111 -11.67 7.76 12.24
C GLN A 111 -10.24 8.33 12.31
N ASP A 112 -10.05 9.31 13.20
CA ASP A 112 -8.70 9.79 13.52
C ASP A 112 -8.00 8.75 14.41
N TRP A 113 -6.96 8.15 13.86
CA TRP A 113 -6.18 7.08 14.49
C TRP A 113 -4.75 7.52 14.86
N ARG A 114 -4.29 8.65 14.30
CA ARG A 114 -2.88 9.05 14.37
C ARG A 114 -2.38 9.30 15.78
N ALA A 115 -3.15 10.03 16.60
CA ALA A 115 -2.72 10.38 17.96
C ALA A 115 -2.50 9.14 18.81
N GLY A 116 -3.48 8.23 18.87
CA GLY A 116 -3.35 6.98 19.64
C GLY A 116 -2.28 6.05 19.08
N PHE A 117 -2.08 6.03 17.76
CA PHE A 117 -1.01 5.24 17.14
C PHE A 117 0.37 5.78 17.51
N ALA A 118 0.58 7.09 17.46
CA ALA A 118 1.85 7.73 17.84
C ALA A 118 2.17 7.51 19.33
N GLU A 119 1.18 7.59 20.22
CA GLU A 119 1.35 7.30 21.64
C GLU A 119 1.80 5.85 21.86
N ALA A 120 1.21 4.90 21.14
CA ALA A 120 1.59 3.48 21.20
C ALA A 120 2.94 3.18 20.53
N ASN A 121 3.46 4.07 19.69
CA ASN A 121 4.68 3.89 18.88
C ASN A 121 5.65 5.08 19.03
N PRO A 122 6.24 5.33 20.20
CA PRO A 122 7.01 6.55 20.49
C PRO A 122 8.33 6.66 19.72
N ARG A 123 8.73 5.63 18.97
CA ARG A 123 9.93 5.64 18.13
C ARG A 123 9.66 6.07 16.68
N LEU A 124 8.39 6.33 16.31
CA LEU A 124 8.06 6.82 14.99
C LEU A 124 8.80 8.11 14.65
N PRO A 125 9.16 8.33 13.37
CA PRO A 125 9.69 9.62 12.94
C PRO A 125 8.68 10.76 13.18
N ASP A 126 9.16 11.93 13.61
CA ASP A 126 8.32 13.08 13.95
C ASP A 126 7.46 13.56 12.77
N TRP A 127 8.00 13.50 11.55
CA TRP A 127 7.31 13.89 10.33
C TRP A 127 6.07 13.04 10.02
N PHE A 128 5.98 11.83 10.57
CA PHE A 128 4.83 10.94 10.33
C PHE A 128 3.50 11.59 10.76
N MET A 129 3.50 12.32 11.89
CA MET A 129 2.28 12.97 12.40
C MET A 129 1.79 14.12 11.52
N THR A 130 2.71 14.77 10.81
CA THR A 130 2.41 15.90 9.93
C THR A 130 2.23 15.50 8.47
N LEU A 131 2.44 14.21 8.15
CA LEU A 131 2.29 13.71 6.80
C LEU A 131 0.92 14.07 6.21
N ARG A 132 0.95 14.77 5.10
CA ARG A 132 -0.19 15.02 4.22
C ARG A 132 0.26 14.74 2.80
N ALA A 133 -0.52 13.95 2.09
CA ALA A 133 -0.28 13.65 0.68
C ALA A 133 -1.62 13.70 -0.04
N ASP A 134 -1.73 14.59 -0.99
CA ASP A 134 -2.88 14.70 -1.88
C ASP A 134 -2.46 14.36 -3.31
N LEU A 135 -2.95 13.23 -3.80
CA LEU A 135 -2.74 12.79 -5.18
C LEU A 135 -4.01 12.90 -6.03
N SER A 136 -5.07 13.54 -5.51
CA SER A 136 -6.40 13.58 -6.14
C SER A 136 -6.36 14.02 -7.61
N GLN A 137 -5.48 14.93 -7.97
CA GLN A 137 -5.33 15.42 -9.36
C GLN A 137 -4.54 14.46 -10.27
N HIS A 138 -3.88 13.46 -9.69
CA HIS A 138 -2.96 12.58 -10.42
C HIS A 138 -3.45 11.13 -10.53
N ILE A 139 -4.42 10.71 -9.70
CA ILE A 139 -4.92 9.32 -9.65
C ILE A 139 -5.36 8.83 -11.03
N GLY A 140 -6.07 9.65 -11.80
CA GLY A 140 -6.53 9.31 -13.15
C GLY A 140 -5.43 9.08 -14.19
N ARG A 141 -4.16 9.35 -13.87
CA ARG A 141 -3.00 9.09 -14.73
C ARG A 141 -2.36 7.74 -14.49
N ILE A 142 -2.76 7.03 -13.43
CA ILE A 142 -2.24 5.70 -13.09
C ILE A 142 -2.93 4.69 -13.99
N ALA A 143 -2.22 4.20 -14.99
CA ALA A 143 -2.73 3.29 -15.99
C ALA A 143 -2.54 1.80 -15.63
N GLN A 144 -1.78 1.52 -14.57
CA GLN A 144 -1.50 0.16 -14.13
C GLN A 144 -2.78 -0.51 -13.62
N PRO A 145 -3.04 -1.79 -13.99
CA PRO A 145 -4.10 -2.57 -13.36
C PRO A 145 -3.97 -2.53 -11.85
N THR A 146 -5.06 -2.19 -11.18
CA THR A 146 -5.07 -1.98 -9.73
C THR A 146 -6.12 -2.87 -9.07
N LEU A 147 -5.70 -3.68 -8.10
CA LEU A 147 -6.58 -4.43 -7.22
C LEU A 147 -6.71 -3.68 -5.89
N LEU A 148 -7.94 -3.32 -5.54
CA LEU A 148 -8.31 -2.67 -4.30
C LEU A 148 -8.88 -3.71 -3.33
N LEU A 149 -8.28 -3.87 -2.15
CA LEU A 149 -8.69 -4.84 -1.13
C LEU A 149 -9.13 -4.11 0.14
N TRP A 150 -10.39 -4.24 0.51
CA TRP A 150 -10.98 -3.56 1.66
C TRP A 150 -11.72 -4.52 2.59
N GLY A 151 -11.79 -4.16 3.86
CA GLY A 151 -12.65 -4.77 4.85
C GLY A 151 -13.83 -3.86 5.17
N ASP A 152 -15.02 -4.42 5.43
CA ASP A 152 -16.21 -3.62 5.74
C ASP A 152 -16.33 -3.24 7.23
N ASP A 153 -15.43 -3.76 8.08
CA ASP A 153 -15.32 -3.42 9.51
C ASP A 153 -14.03 -2.61 9.83
N ASP A 154 -13.50 -1.85 8.85
CA ASP A 154 -12.32 -1.01 9.03
C ASP A 154 -12.70 0.46 9.27
N PRO A 155 -12.58 0.97 10.53
CA PRO A 155 -12.90 2.35 10.84
C PRO A 155 -11.82 3.34 10.40
N ILE A 156 -10.59 2.87 10.11
CA ILE A 156 -9.44 3.70 9.72
C ILE A 156 -9.49 4.02 8.22
N SER A 157 -9.78 2.99 7.40
CA SER A 157 -9.94 3.14 5.96
C SER A 157 -11.27 2.51 5.51
N PRO A 158 -12.39 3.23 5.65
CA PRO A 158 -13.71 2.72 5.30
C PRO A 158 -13.81 2.36 3.81
N VAL A 159 -14.72 1.44 3.48
CA VAL A 159 -15.01 1.02 2.09
C VAL A 159 -15.28 2.20 1.16
N ALA A 160 -15.80 3.33 1.70
CA ALA A 160 -16.00 4.56 0.92
C ALA A 160 -14.71 5.08 0.27
N ALA A 161 -13.56 4.91 0.93
CA ALA A 161 -12.26 5.27 0.35
C ALA A 161 -11.90 4.36 -0.84
N GLY A 162 -12.09 3.05 -0.69
CA GLY A 162 -11.88 2.09 -1.79
C GLY A 162 -12.79 2.35 -2.99
N ARG A 163 -14.06 2.68 -2.74
CA ARG A 163 -15.01 3.06 -3.80
C ARG A 163 -14.60 4.35 -4.51
N ARG A 164 -14.12 5.34 -3.76
CA ARG A 164 -13.62 6.60 -4.34
C ARG A 164 -12.36 6.38 -5.19
N LEU A 165 -11.47 5.48 -4.81
CA LEU A 165 -10.33 5.09 -5.64
C LEU A 165 -10.78 4.36 -6.90
N LEU A 166 -11.74 3.43 -6.79
CA LEU A 166 -12.32 2.71 -7.93
C LEU A 166 -12.91 3.65 -8.98
N GLU A 167 -13.58 4.74 -8.54
CA GLU A 167 -14.16 5.75 -9.45
C GLU A 167 -13.10 6.57 -10.20
N ARG A 168 -11.87 6.67 -9.67
CA ARG A 168 -10.83 7.56 -10.19
C ARG A 168 -9.72 6.85 -10.94
N LEU A 169 -9.48 5.59 -10.64
CA LEU A 169 -8.46 4.77 -11.31
C LEU A 169 -9.02 4.22 -12.62
N PRO A 170 -8.32 4.37 -13.76
CA PRO A 170 -8.80 3.94 -15.07
C PRO A 170 -9.03 2.42 -15.19
N ASP A 171 -8.18 1.62 -14.53
CA ASP A 171 -8.27 0.15 -14.55
C ASP A 171 -8.15 -0.41 -13.13
N ALA A 172 -9.26 -0.43 -12.40
CA ALA A 172 -9.29 -0.92 -11.03
C ALA A 172 -10.43 -1.91 -10.80
N GLN A 173 -10.20 -2.81 -9.84
CA GLN A 173 -11.21 -3.73 -9.31
C GLN A 173 -11.21 -3.61 -7.79
N LEU A 174 -12.39 -3.58 -7.17
CA LEU A 174 -12.55 -3.53 -5.72
C LEU A 174 -13.13 -4.85 -5.21
N HIS A 175 -12.44 -5.45 -4.24
CA HIS A 175 -12.93 -6.58 -3.47
C HIS A 175 -13.10 -6.18 -2.00
N VAL A 176 -14.30 -6.43 -1.44
CA VAL A 176 -14.62 -6.15 -0.05
C VAL A 176 -14.78 -7.44 0.72
N VAL A 177 -14.00 -7.61 1.79
CA VAL A 177 -14.01 -8.80 2.66
C VAL A 177 -14.94 -8.54 3.85
N PRO A 178 -16.00 -9.35 4.01
CA PRO A 178 -16.91 -9.20 5.16
C PRO A 178 -16.17 -9.39 6.50
N GLY A 179 -16.40 -8.50 7.45
CA GLY A 179 -15.74 -8.49 8.77
C GLY A 179 -14.25 -8.15 8.74
N GLY A 180 -13.71 -7.81 7.55
CA GLY A 180 -12.31 -7.44 7.43
C GLY A 180 -12.01 -6.09 8.09
N ARG A 181 -10.85 -6.00 8.77
CA ARG A 181 -10.38 -4.81 9.48
C ARG A 181 -9.09 -4.27 8.87
N HIS A 182 -8.42 -3.35 9.55
CA HIS A 182 -7.22 -2.70 9.04
C HIS A 182 -6.01 -3.65 8.85
N ASP A 183 -6.02 -4.79 9.52
CA ASP A 183 -5.05 -5.89 9.39
C ASP A 183 -5.42 -6.93 8.32
N LEU A 184 -6.29 -6.56 7.39
CA LEU A 184 -6.93 -7.40 6.39
C LEU A 184 -6.00 -8.43 5.75
N ALA A 185 -4.85 -7.98 5.22
CA ALA A 185 -3.96 -8.85 4.45
C ALA A 185 -3.22 -9.88 5.32
N ALA A 186 -3.03 -9.61 6.60
CA ALA A 186 -2.46 -10.57 7.53
C ALA A 186 -3.49 -11.62 7.97
N VAL A 187 -4.71 -11.17 8.32
CA VAL A 187 -5.77 -12.03 8.87
C VAL A 187 -6.47 -12.86 7.80
N HIS A 188 -6.76 -12.25 6.65
CA HIS A 188 -7.50 -12.89 5.55
C HIS A 188 -6.62 -13.34 4.39
N ALA A 189 -5.32 -13.62 4.65
CA ALA A 189 -4.34 -13.97 3.63
C ALA A 189 -4.79 -15.12 2.70
N HIS A 190 -5.41 -16.16 3.25
CA HIS A 190 -5.93 -17.30 2.47
C HIS A 190 -7.03 -16.91 1.48
N ALA A 191 -7.90 -15.99 1.86
CA ALA A 191 -8.98 -15.51 0.97
C ALA A 191 -8.44 -14.55 -0.10
N LEU A 192 -7.40 -13.78 0.22
CA LEU A 192 -6.84 -12.77 -0.65
C LEU A 192 -5.81 -13.31 -1.66
N ALA A 193 -5.05 -14.35 -1.30
CA ALA A 193 -3.98 -14.87 -2.16
C ALA A 193 -4.47 -15.26 -3.57
N PRO A 194 -5.59 -15.97 -3.76
CA PRO A 194 -6.09 -16.28 -5.11
C PRO A 194 -6.48 -15.05 -5.92
N LEU A 195 -6.99 -13.99 -5.27
CA LEU A 195 -7.36 -12.74 -5.93
C LEU A 195 -6.11 -11.98 -6.41
N VAL A 196 -5.07 -11.95 -5.56
CA VAL A 196 -3.79 -11.33 -5.91
C VAL A 196 -3.10 -12.11 -7.03
N ASP A 197 -3.02 -13.44 -6.95
CA ASP A 197 -2.43 -14.27 -8.01
C ASP A 197 -3.16 -14.09 -9.35
N ALA A 198 -4.49 -14.05 -9.36
CA ALA A 198 -5.28 -13.80 -10.57
C ALA A 198 -5.05 -12.39 -11.13
N HIS A 199 -4.93 -11.38 -10.25
CA HIS A 199 -4.66 -10.00 -10.64
C HIS A 199 -3.26 -9.85 -11.29
N LEU A 200 -2.25 -10.51 -10.75
CA LEU A 200 -0.87 -10.46 -11.27
C LEU A 200 -0.73 -11.10 -12.67
N GLN A 201 -1.69 -11.91 -13.09
CA GLN A 201 -1.73 -12.54 -14.41
C GLN A 201 -2.42 -11.66 -15.48
N ARG A 202 -2.98 -10.51 -15.12
CA ARG A 202 -3.60 -9.59 -16.08
C ARG A 202 -2.52 -8.96 -16.97
N VAL A 203 -2.85 -8.75 -18.24
CA VAL A 203 -1.96 -8.18 -19.27
C VAL A 203 -2.45 -6.80 -19.70
#